data_87a3400de706ce1458c8907dceae245e
#
_entry.id   87a3400de706ce1458c8907dceae245e
#
_cell.length_a   1.000
_cell.length_b   1.000
_cell.length_c   1.000
_cell.angle_alpha   90.00
_cell.angle_beta   90.00
_cell.angle_gamma   90.00
#
_symmetry.space_group_name_H-M   'P 1'
#
loop_
_entity.id
_entity.type
_entity.pdbx_description
1 polymer ?
#
loop_
_entity_poly.entity_id
_entity_poly.type
_entity_poly.pdbx_seq_one_letter_code
_entity_poly.pdbx_strand_id
1 'polypeptide(L)'
;LRLWELQGLIEPDRTEGGQRTYTDNHLEQLKRIQWQRAEQGLNPAAIKASLDQDVQPVANRPDADPVGRRIRLLRQSQKKTLAEIAGEAGIAVSALSTFERTSQGLSVRAMHDIAAALGTSVSALSGTVEAGARRLVKSGTWKSWPQTMPGVTVQLMAEGRNQMDCHRFVLAPGASSDGAYKHDGEEFIHVLSGQLEITLGQEDYHCLNPGDSLSFKSSVQHSWKNSDKG
;
A
#
# COMPACT_ATOMS: atom_id res chain seq x y z
N LEU A 1 -11.96 -24.32 -14.04
CA LEU A 1 -13.15 -23.74 -14.68
C LEU A 1 -14.44 -24.06 -13.91
N ARG A 2 -14.75 -25.34 -13.60
CA ARG A 2 -15.97 -25.75 -12.84
C ARG A 2 -16.12 -25.02 -11.51
N LEU A 3 -15.03 -24.78 -10.79
CA LEU A 3 -15.05 -24.03 -9.51
C LEU A 3 -15.45 -22.58 -9.73
N TRP A 4 -14.99 -21.94 -10.79
CA TRP A 4 -15.31 -20.56 -11.12
C TRP A 4 -16.76 -20.39 -11.59
N GLU A 5 -17.30 -21.40 -12.28
CA GLU A 5 -18.72 -21.47 -12.61
C GLU A 5 -19.58 -21.58 -11.34
N LEU A 6 -19.20 -22.46 -10.39
CA LEU A 6 -19.87 -22.58 -9.09
C LEU A 6 -19.80 -21.29 -8.25
N GLN A 7 -18.74 -20.52 -8.39
CA GLN A 7 -18.55 -19.25 -7.71
C GLN A 7 -19.23 -18.07 -8.45
N GLY A 8 -19.89 -18.33 -9.59
CA GLY A 8 -20.57 -17.32 -10.40
C GLY A 8 -19.62 -16.30 -11.03
N LEU A 9 -18.36 -16.69 -11.28
CA LEU A 9 -17.35 -15.86 -11.90
C LEU A 9 -17.36 -15.96 -13.44
N ILE A 10 -17.91 -17.04 -13.97
CA ILE A 10 -18.09 -17.28 -15.40
C ILE A 10 -19.33 -18.13 -15.63
N GLU A 11 -20.06 -17.83 -16.68
CA GLU A 11 -21.25 -18.57 -17.09
C GLU A 11 -21.08 -19.04 -18.53
N PRO A 12 -20.59 -20.28 -18.77
CA PRO A 12 -20.34 -20.77 -20.10
C PRO A 12 -21.66 -21.05 -20.84
N ASP A 13 -21.67 -20.84 -22.14
CA ASP A 13 -22.76 -21.28 -23.00
C ASP A 13 -22.90 -22.81 -23.00
N ARG A 14 -24.07 -23.31 -23.31
CA ARG A 14 -24.31 -24.74 -23.42
C ARG A 14 -24.87 -25.11 -24.79
N THR A 15 -24.32 -26.17 -25.37
CA THR A 15 -24.88 -26.76 -26.57
C THR A 15 -26.25 -27.41 -26.28
N GLU A 16 -27.01 -27.72 -27.31
CA GLU A 16 -28.27 -28.49 -27.18
C GLU A 16 -28.08 -29.81 -26.44
N GLY A 17 -26.88 -30.42 -26.51
CA GLY A 17 -26.50 -31.62 -25.78
C GLY A 17 -25.95 -31.36 -24.35
N GLY A 18 -26.05 -30.13 -23.83
CA GLY A 18 -25.64 -29.76 -22.46
C GLY A 18 -24.14 -29.62 -22.25
N GLN A 19 -23.30 -29.70 -23.27
CA GLN A 19 -21.86 -29.48 -23.17
C GLN A 19 -21.54 -27.99 -23.06
N ARG A 20 -20.54 -27.66 -22.23
CA ARG A 20 -20.05 -26.28 -22.07
C ARG A 20 -19.28 -25.80 -23.31
N THR A 21 -19.63 -24.63 -23.81
CA THR A 21 -18.89 -23.94 -24.87
C THR A 21 -18.40 -22.61 -24.34
N TYR A 22 -17.22 -22.22 -24.78
CA TYR A 22 -16.57 -20.98 -24.37
C TYR A 22 -16.29 -20.15 -25.62
N THR A 23 -16.78 -18.92 -25.62
CA THR A 23 -16.53 -17.92 -26.66
C THR A 23 -15.24 -17.15 -26.36
N ASP A 24 -14.79 -16.32 -27.30
CA ASP A 24 -13.64 -15.43 -27.10
C ASP A 24 -13.88 -14.47 -25.93
N ASN A 25 -15.11 -14.01 -25.72
CA ASN A 25 -15.48 -13.19 -24.55
C ASN A 25 -15.26 -13.95 -23.24
N HIS A 26 -15.61 -15.23 -23.19
CA HIS A 26 -15.34 -16.06 -22.01
C HIS A 26 -13.84 -16.24 -21.80
N LEU A 27 -13.03 -16.34 -22.85
CA LEU A 27 -11.58 -16.43 -22.73
C LEU A 27 -10.96 -15.14 -22.17
N GLU A 28 -11.43 -13.98 -22.59
CA GLU A 28 -11.01 -12.70 -22.03
C GLU A 28 -11.41 -12.56 -20.55
N GLN A 29 -12.64 -12.95 -20.21
CA GLN A 29 -13.11 -12.99 -18.81
C GLN A 29 -12.28 -13.95 -17.95
N LEU A 30 -11.92 -15.12 -18.45
CA LEU A 30 -11.07 -16.08 -17.77
C LEU A 30 -9.66 -15.52 -17.51
N LYS A 31 -9.05 -14.85 -18.51
CA LYS A 31 -7.76 -14.17 -18.35
C LYS A 31 -7.85 -13.08 -17.27
N ARG A 32 -8.93 -12.29 -17.26
CA ARG A 32 -9.19 -11.23 -16.27
C ARG A 32 -9.34 -11.81 -14.87
N ILE A 33 -10.14 -12.89 -14.69
CA ILE A 33 -10.30 -13.59 -13.40
C ILE A 33 -8.96 -14.15 -12.92
N GLN A 34 -8.20 -14.80 -13.81
CA GLN A 34 -6.90 -15.35 -13.49
C GLN A 34 -5.93 -14.27 -13.03
N TRP A 35 -5.88 -13.15 -13.74
CA TRP A 35 -5.05 -12.01 -13.41
C TRP A 35 -5.45 -11.38 -12.07
N GLN A 36 -6.75 -11.11 -11.86
CA GLN A 36 -7.26 -10.55 -10.60
C GLN A 36 -6.95 -11.46 -9.41
N ARG A 37 -6.98 -12.78 -9.62
CA ARG A 37 -6.68 -13.75 -8.58
C ARG A 37 -5.17 -13.91 -8.33
N ALA A 38 -4.37 -13.98 -9.38
CA ALA A 38 -2.93 -14.23 -9.30
C ALA A 38 -2.15 -12.96 -8.92
N GLU A 39 -2.49 -11.82 -9.53
CA GLU A 39 -1.74 -10.57 -9.40
C GLU A 39 -2.34 -9.63 -8.36
N GLN A 40 -3.67 -9.59 -8.23
CA GLN A 40 -4.36 -8.73 -7.26
C GLN A 40 -4.79 -9.46 -5.99
N GLY A 41 -4.77 -10.80 -5.99
CA GLY A 41 -5.14 -11.62 -4.85
C GLY A 41 -6.59 -11.48 -4.40
N LEU A 42 -7.47 -11.03 -5.28
CA LEU A 42 -8.87 -10.83 -4.95
C LEU A 42 -9.54 -12.17 -4.64
N ASN A 43 -10.44 -12.16 -3.66
CA ASN A 43 -11.31 -13.30 -3.41
C ASN A 43 -12.44 -13.37 -4.46
N PRO A 44 -13.12 -14.52 -4.62
CA PRO A 44 -14.15 -14.68 -5.62
C PRO A 44 -15.27 -13.64 -5.56
N ALA A 45 -15.70 -13.20 -4.37
CA ALA A 45 -16.74 -12.19 -4.21
C ALA A 45 -16.30 -10.81 -4.71
N ALA A 46 -15.04 -10.42 -4.44
CA ALA A 46 -14.49 -9.15 -4.93
C ALA A 46 -14.28 -9.19 -6.46
N ILE A 47 -13.88 -10.34 -7.01
CA ILE A 47 -13.75 -10.52 -8.47
C ILE A 47 -15.13 -10.39 -9.12
N LYS A 48 -16.17 -11.03 -8.56
CA LYS A 48 -17.53 -10.93 -9.06
C LYS A 48 -18.02 -9.49 -9.07
N ALA A 49 -17.88 -8.76 -7.96
CA ALA A 49 -18.25 -7.35 -7.87
C ALA A 49 -17.52 -6.47 -8.91
N SER A 50 -16.25 -6.78 -9.20
CA SER A 50 -15.46 -6.09 -10.23
C SER A 50 -15.92 -6.39 -11.66
N LEU A 51 -16.39 -7.63 -11.91
CA LEU A 51 -16.94 -8.02 -13.21
C LEU A 51 -18.31 -7.38 -13.47
N ASP A 52 -19.15 -7.29 -12.44
CA ASP A 52 -20.51 -6.73 -12.52
C ASP A 52 -20.53 -5.20 -12.74
N GLN A 53 -19.48 -4.49 -12.35
CA GLN A 53 -19.43 -3.02 -12.44
C GLN A 53 -18.87 -2.48 -13.76
N ASP A 54 -18.48 -3.32 -14.70
CA ASP A 54 -17.83 -2.92 -15.97
C ASP A 54 -16.66 -1.92 -15.78
N VAL A 55 -16.14 -1.85 -14.56
CA VAL A 55 -14.97 -1.06 -14.22
C VAL A 55 -13.78 -1.79 -14.84
N GLN A 56 -13.32 -1.30 -15.97
CA GLN A 56 -12.00 -1.70 -16.46
C GLN A 56 -11.03 -1.51 -15.30
N PRO A 57 -10.29 -2.55 -14.88
CA PRO A 57 -9.24 -2.37 -13.91
C PRO A 57 -8.34 -1.29 -14.48
N VAL A 58 -8.13 -0.22 -13.70
CA VAL A 58 -7.11 0.78 -14.04
C VAL A 58 -5.84 -0.03 -14.28
N ALA A 59 -5.48 -0.17 -15.54
CA ALA A 59 -4.28 -0.88 -15.94
C ALA A 59 -3.15 -0.23 -15.15
N ASN A 60 -2.60 -0.95 -14.20
CA ASN A 60 -1.37 -0.55 -13.54
C ASN A 60 -0.41 -0.20 -14.69
N ARG A 61 0.02 1.06 -14.74
CA ARG A 61 1.06 1.48 -15.67
C ARG A 61 2.21 0.49 -15.53
N PRO A 62 2.75 -0.06 -16.62
CA PRO A 62 3.76 -1.11 -16.58
C PRO A 62 5.10 -0.71 -15.93
N ASP A 63 5.24 0.52 -15.43
CA ASP A 63 6.53 1.12 -15.06
C ASP A 63 6.79 1.24 -13.55
N ALA A 64 5.90 0.83 -12.68
CA ALA A 64 6.18 0.82 -11.24
C ALA A 64 6.16 -0.61 -10.71
N ASP A 65 7.33 -1.12 -10.36
CA ASP A 65 7.43 -2.40 -9.64
C ASP A 65 6.61 -2.27 -8.33
N PRO A 66 5.56 -3.06 -8.11
CA PRO A 66 4.75 -2.95 -6.90
C PRO A 66 5.63 -3.06 -5.65
N VAL A 67 5.42 -2.20 -4.66
CA VAL A 67 6.23 -2.18 -3.42
C VAL A 67 6.29 -3.56 -2.77
N GLY A 68 5.19 -4.30 -2.77
CA GLY A 68 5.15 -5.67 -2.26
C GLY A 68 6.13 -6.61 -2.96
N ARG A 69 6.25 -6.50 -4.29
CA ARG A 69 7.23 -7.28 -5.05
C ARG A 69 8.66 -6.93 -4.67
N ARG A 70 8.97 -5.65 -4.44
CA ARG A 70 10.31 -5.22 -4.01
C ARG A 70 10.64 -5.74 -2.62
N ILE A 71 9.71 -5.65 -1.67
CA ILE A 71 9.86 -6.23 -0.34
C ILE A 71 10.18 -7.72 -0.47
N ARG A 72 9.43 -8.45 -1.28
CA ARG A 72 9.68 -9.88 -1.54
C ARG A 72 11.07 -10.14 -2.11
N LEU A 73 11.47 -9.40 -3.13
CA LEU A 73 12.80 -9.56 -3.76
C LEU A 73 13.92 -9.23 -2.77
N LEU A 74 13.78 -8.16 -1.99
CA LEU A 74 14.77 -7.78 -0.98
C LEU A 74 14.86 -8.82 0.13
N ARG A 75 13.73 -9.29 0.64
CA ARG A 75 13.69 -10.40 1.62
C ARG A 75 14.38 -11.65 1.10
N GLN A 76 14.07 -12.07 -0.14
CA GLN A 76 14.67 -13.24 -0.76
C GLN A 76 16.16 -13.08 -1.00
N SER A 77 16.64 -11.89 -1.41
CA SER A 77 18.07 -11.61 -1.58
C SER A 77 18.85 -11.73 -0.27
N GLN A 78 18.18 -11.41 0.86
CA GLN A 78 18.71 -11.60 2.21
C GLN A 78 18.52 -13.03 2.75
N LYS A 79 17.93 -13.93 1.96
CA LYS A 79 17.60 -15.32 2.34
C LYS A 79 16.70 -15.43 3.58
N LYS A 80 15.91 -14.39 3.87
CA LYS A 80 14.96 -14.37 4.99
C LYS A 80 13.61 -14.96 4.57
N THR A 81 12.99 -15.69 5.50
CA THR A 81 11.64 -16.24 5.34
C THR A 81 10.57 -15.16 5.63
N LEU A 82 9.32 -15.43 5.23
CA LEU A 82 8.19 -14.57 5.62
C LEU A 82 8.02 -14.50 7.14
N ALA A 83 8.26 -15.62 7.84
CA ALA A 83 8.11 -15.69 9.30
C ALA A 83 9.16 -14.84 10.02
N GLU A 84 10.41 -14.82 9.56
CA GLU A 84 11.49 -14.00 10.13
C GLU A 84 11.18 -12.52 10.00
N ILE A 85 10.88 -12.04 8.77
CA ILE A 85 10.55 -10.61 8.58
C ILE A 85 9.27 -10.21 9.32
N ALA A 86 8.23 -11.05 9.28
CA ALA A 86 6.98 -10.77 9.99
C ALA A 86 7.18 -10.72 11.51
N GLY A 87 8.02 -11.62 12.06
CA GLY A 87 8.39 -11.62 13.47
C GLY A 87 9.20 -10.40 13.88
N GLU A 88 10.22 -10.02 13.08
CA GLU A 88 11.03 -8.81 13.32
C GLU A 88 10.17 -7.53 13.23
N ALA A 89 9.21 -7.48 12.29
CA ALA A 89 8.30 -6.35 12.10
C ALA A 89 7.07 -6.36 13.03
N GLY A 90 6.88 -7.39 13.85
CA GLY A 90 5.74 -7.49 14.76
C GLY A 90 4.38 -7.58 14.07
N ILE A 91 4.32 -8.16 12.87
CA ILE A 91 3.08 -8.31 12.08
C ILE A 91 2.74 -9.77 11.81
N ALA A 92 1.50 -10.05 11.43
CA ALA A 92 1.10 -11.39 11.04
C ALA A 92 1.79 -11.83 9.73
N VAL A 93 2.25 -13.08 9.65
CA VAL A 93 2.85 -13.65 8.43
C VAL A 93 1.90 -13.56 7.23
N SER A 94 0.59 -13.76 7.46
CA SER A 94 -0.44 -13.64 6.43
C SER A 94 -0.57 -12.21 5.89
N ALA A 95 -0.40 -11.19 6.74
CA ALA A 95 -0.43 -9.78 6.34
C ALA A 95 0.76 -9.46 5.43
N LEU A 96 1.98 -9.86 5.80
CA LEU A 96 3.17 -9.68 4.97
C LEU A 96 3.03 -10.42 3.63
N SER A 97 2.58 -11.69 3.66
CA SER A 97 2.37 -12.49 2.45
C SER A 97 1.34 -11.85 1.50
N THR A 98 0.26 -11.31 2.05
CA THR A 98 -0.74 -10.58 1.28
C THR A 98 -0.16 -9.31 0.68
N PHE A 99 0.59 -8.55 1.46
CA PHE A 99 1.21 -7.32 0.98
C PHE A 99 2.27 -7.57 -0.11
N GLU A 100 3.12 -8.57 0.05
CA GLU A 100 4.10 -8.96 -1.00
C GLU A 100 3.43 -9.27 -2.35
N ARG A 101 2.18 -9.71 -2.32
CA ARG A 101 1.42 -10.09 -3.51
C ARG A 101 0.57 -8.94 -4.05
N THR A 102 -0.01 -8.11 -3.20
CA THR A 102 -1.04 -7.11 -3.58
C THR A 102 -0.57 -5.67 -3.42
N SER A 103 0.50 -5.45 -2.68
CA SER A 103 0.95 -4.13 -2.22
C SER A 103 -0.12 -3.36 -1.44
N GLN A 104 -1.02 -4.06 -0.74
CA GLN A 104 -2.14 -3.46 -0.02
C GLN A 104 -2.31 -4.06 1.39
N GLY A 105 -2.93 -3.29 2.29
CA GLY A 105 -3.40 -3.78 3.58
C GLY A 105 -2.40 -3.68 4.73
N LEU A 106 -1.31 -2.90 4.60
CA LEU A 106 -0.43 -2.58 5.71
C LEU A 106 -0.63 -1.13 6.17
N SER A 107 -0.48 -0.90 7.47
CA SER A 107 -0.44 0.45 8.04
C SER A 107 0.89 1.14 7.76
N VAL A 108 0.94 2.47 7.94
CA VAL A 108 2.18 3.25 7.83
C VAL A 108 3.22 2.71 8.82
N ARG A 109 2.80 2.41 10.05
CA ARG A 109 3.64 1.77 11.05
C ARG A 109 4.24 0.46 10.55
N ALA A 110 3.42 -0.47 10.06
CA ALA A 110 3.90 -1.77 9.57
C ALA A 110 4.88 -1.62 8.40
N MET A 111 4.73 -0.60 7.55
CA MET A 111 5.69 -0.30 6.49
C MET A 111 7.06 0.12 7.03
N HIS A 112 7.11 0.94 8.09
CA HIS A 112 8.35 1.30 8.77
C HIS A 112 9.00 0.10 9.45
N ASP A 113 8.21 -0.72 10.16
CA ASP A 113 8.70 -1.93 10.84
C ASP A 113 9.30 -2.94 9.84
N ILE A 114 8.66 -3.15 8.69
CA ILE A 114 9.17 -4.01 7.60
C ILE A 114 10.45 -3.41 7.00
N ALA A 115 10.48 -2.10 6.75
CA ALA A 115 11.66 -1.43 6.21
C ALA A 115 12.85 -1.58 7.17
N ALA A 116 12.65 -1.39 8.46
CA ALA A 116 13.65 -1.63 9.50
C ALA A 116 14.12 -3.08 9.53
N ALA A 117 13.21 -4.06 9.50
CA ALA A 117 13.52 -5.50 9.46
C ALA A 117 14.34 -5.89 8.21
N LEU A 118 14.17 -5.16 7.11
CA LEU A 118 14.92 -5.34 5.87
C LEU A 118 16.20 -4.47 5.80
N GLY A 119 16.48 -3.65 6.84
CA GLY A 119 17.65 -2.76 6.85
C GLY A 119 17.59 -1.68 5.77
N THR A 120 16.41 -1.13 5.50
CA THR A 120 16.17 -0.14 4.45
C THR A 120 15.20 0.94 4.92
N SER A 121 14.95 1.97 4.11
CA SER A 121 13.91 2.97 4.36
C SER A 121 12.65 2.70 3.57
N VAL A 122 11.52 3.24 4.02
CA VAL A 122 10.25 3.13 3.31
C VAL A 122 10.33 3.80 1.94
N SER A 123 11.04 4.90 1.81
CA SER A 123 11.27 5.58 0.52
C SER A 123 12.08 4.71 -0.44
N ALA A 124 13.09 3.99 0.04
CA ALA A 124 13.84 3.05 -0.78
C ALA A 124 12.96 1.88 -1.27
N LEU A 125 11.99 1.45 -0.46
CA LEU A 125 11.00 0.44 -0.87
C LEU A 125 9.98 1.01 -1.87
N SER A 126 9.59 2.27 -1.74
CA SER A 126 8.54 2.91 -2.56
C SER A 126 9.08 3.55 -3.84
N GLY A 127 10.34 3.96 -3.84
CA GLY A 127 10.99 4.66 -4.95
C GLY A 127 11.46 3.72 -6.06
N THR A 128 11.30 4.11 -7.30
CA THR A 128 12.06 3.54 -8.41
C THR A 128 13.50 3.99 -8.27
N VAL A 129 14.43 3.03 -8.14
CA VAL A 129 15.86 3.28 -8.25
C VAL A 129 16.17 3.47 -9.73
N GLU A 130 15.68 4.54 -10.35
CA GLU A 130 16.09 4.90 -11.69
C GLU A 130 17.28 5.83 -11.64
N ALA A 131 18.28 5.52 -12.46
CA ALA A 131 19.30 6.47 -12.85
C ALA A 131 18.60 7.64 -13.57
N GLY A 132 18.32 8.73 -12.83
CA GLY A 132 17.58 9.88 -13.37
C GLY A 132 16.46 10.39 -12.48
N ALA A 133 16.57 10.24 -11.15
CA ALA A 133 15.63 10.82 -10.21
C ALA A 133 15.30 12.28 -10.57
N ARG A 134 14.03 12.57 -10.76
CA ARG A 134 13.58 13.93 -11.11
C ARG A 134 13.86 14.87 -9.95
N ARG A 135 14.66 15.90 -10.19
CA ARG A 135 14.90 16.96 -9.20
C ARG A 135 13.67 17.83 -8.95
N LEU A 136 12.79 17.93 -9.95
CA LEU A 136 11.54 18.67 -9.87
C LEU A 136 10.36 17.72 -9.95
N VAL A 137 9.57 17.66 -8.90
CA VAL A 137 8.27 17.00 -8.85
C VAL A 137 7.19 18.07 -8.85
N LYS A 138 6.42 18.15 -9.92
CA LYS A 138 5.36 19.16 -10.06
C LYS A 138 4.15 18.80 -9.19
N SER A 139 3.45 19.83 -8.70
CA SER A 139 2.18 19.66 -7.99
C SER A 139 1.20 18.82 -8.80
N GLY A 140 0.55 17.87 -8.15
CA GLY A 140 -0.42 16.94 -8.76
C GLY A 140 0.22 15.77 -9.53
N THR A 141 1.56 15.70 -9.67
CA THR A 141 2.23 14.57 -10.33
C THR A 141 2.92 13.60 -9.36
N TRP A 142 2.58 13.72 -8.08
CA TRP A 142 3.17 12.89 -7.03
C TRP A 142 2.81 11.40 -7.22
N LYS A 143 3.80 10.55 -7.03
CA LYS A 143 3.55 9.11 -6.92
C LYS A 143 2.97 8.84 -5.53
N SER A 144 1.92 8.05 -5.45
CA SER A 144 1.37 7.63 -4.16
C SER A 144 1.95 6.28 -3.73
N TRP A 145 2.08 6.09 -2.43
CA TRP A 145 2.27 4.77 -1.87
C TRP A 145 1.06 3.89 -2.21
N PRO A 146 1.23 2.56 -2.19
CA PRO A 146 0.10 1.66 -2.11
C PRO A 146 -0.82 2.09 -0.99
N GLN A 147 -2.13 1.91 -1.17
CA GLN A 147 -3.09 2.24 -0.12
C GLN A 147 -2.78 1.43 1.14
N THR A 148 -2.29 2.09 2.18
CA THR A 148 -1.91 1.47 3.44
C THR A 148 -3.13 1.23 4.31
N MET A 149 -3.99 2.25 4.46
CA MET A 149 -5.18 2.23 5.30
C MET A 149 -6.30 3.03 4.66
N PRO A 150 -7.57 2.71 4.95
CA PRO A 150 -8.68 3.57 4.57
C PRO A 150 -8.47 5.00 5.08
N GLY A 151 -8.66 5.98 4.21
CA GLY A 151 -8.55 7.39 4.57
C GLY A 151 -7.12 7.94 4.69
N VAL A 152 -6.08 7.13 4.43
CA VAL A 152 -4.67 7.57 4.44
C VAL A 152 -4.10 7.50 3.04
N THR A 153 -3.68 8.62 2.50
CA THR A 153 -2.93 8.70 1.24
C THR A 153 -1.57 9.32 1.50
N VAL A 154 -0.49 8.62 1.13
CA VAL A 154 0.88 9.10 1.24
C VAL A 154 1.43 9.33 -0.16
N GLN A 155 1.91 10.53 -0.42
CA GLN A 155 2.44 10.96 -1.71
C GLN A 155 3.92 11.31 -1.58
N LEU A 156 4.73 10.83 -2.52
CA LEU A 156 6.17 11.10 -2.59
C LEU A 156 6.40 12.48 -3.21
N MET A 157 6.97 13.40 -2.44
CA MET A 157 7.32 14.75 -2.90
C MET A 157 8.74 14.82 -3.46
N ALA A 158 9.56 13.80 -3.24
CA ALA A 158 10.89 13.65 -3.82
C ALA A 158 11.06 12.25 -4.39
N GLU A 159 11.85 12.11 -5.45
CA GLU A 159 12.17 10.83 -6.09
C GLU A 159 13.65 10.51 -5.92
N GLY A 160 14.00 9.22 -5.85
CA GLY A 160 15.36 8.72 -5.77
C GLY A 160 15.84 8.39 -4.36
N ARG A 161 17.15 8.15 -4.23
CA ARG A 161 17.80 7.93 -2.94
C ARG A 161 18.21 9.27 -2.35
N ASN A 162 17.48 9.73 -1.36
CA ASN A 162 17.73 10.97 -0.67
C ASN A 162 18.11 10.69 0.80
N GLN A 163 18.78 11.64 1.44
CA GLN A 163 19.00 11.60 2.89
C GLN A 163 17.72 11.98 3.64
N MET A 164 16.81 12.67 2.98
CA MET A 164 15.55 13.16 3.52
C MET A 164 14.40 12.54 2.71
N ASP A 165 13.45 11.91 3.40
CA ASP A 165 12.24 11.33 2.85
C ASP A 165 11.11 12.37 2.92
N CYS A 166 10.72 12.90 1.76
CA CYS A 166 9.69 13.94 1.68
C CYS A 166 8.35 13.34 1.28
N HIS A 167 7.40 13.37 2.20
CA HIS A 167 6.07 12.85 2.00
C HIS A 167 4.98 13.91 2.22
N ARG A 168 3.91 13.83 1.45
CA ARG A 168 2.67 14.54 1.70
C ARG A 168 1.61 13.53 2.13
N PHE A 169 1.09 13.72 3.33
CA PHE A 169 -0.02 12.94 3.86
C PHE A 169 -1.34 13.65 3.58
N VAL A 170 -2.31 12.94 3.06
CA VAL A 170 -3.71 13.37 2.97
C VAL A 170 -4.52 12.40 3.82
N LEU A 171 -5.11 12.92 4.88
CA LEU A 171 -5.76 12.16 5.93
C LEU A 171 -7.26 12.49 5.94
N ALA A 172 -8.11 11.51 5.72
CA ALA A 172 -9.53 11.66 5.93
C ALA A 172 -9.86 11.90 7.42
N PRO A 173 -11.01 12.47 7.76
CA PRO A 173 -11.47 12.59 9.13
C PRO A 173 -11.40 11.25 9.87
N GLY A 174 -10.82 11.25 11.06
CA GLY A 174 -10.63 10.06 11.89
C GLY A 174 -9.49 9.12 11.49
N ALA A 175 -8.79 9.37 10.37
CA ALA A 175 -7.63 8.57 9.98
C ALA A 175 -6.49 8.72 11.00
N SER A 176 -5.75 7.62 11.25
CA SER A 176 -4.67 7.57 12.24
C SER A 176 -3.52 6.68 11.77
N SER A 177 -2.42 6.70 12.52
CA SER A 177 -1.25 5.83 12.30
C SER A 177 -1.49 4.35 12.66
N ASP A 178 -2.64 4.01 13.24
CA ASP A 178 -2.94 2.66 13.76
C ASP A 178 -1.98 2.22 14.87
N GLY A 179 -1.76 3.11 15.82
CA GLY A 179 -0.88 2.92 16.96
C GLY A 179 0.44 3.68 16.86
N ALA A 180 1.22 3.63 17.93
CA ALA A 180 2.50 4.30 18.00
C ALA A 180 3.60 3.45 17.32
N TYR A 181 4.52 4.13 16.64
CA TYR A 181 5.69 3.53 15.98
C TYR A 181 6.92 4.42 16.19
N LYS A 182 8.07 3.91 15.82
CA LYS A 182 9.35 4.65 15.83
C LYS A 182 10.25 4.15 14.70
N HIS A 183 11.17 4.97 14.27
CA HIS A 183 12.21 4.61 13.30
C HIS A 183 13.44 5.48 13.49
N ASP A 184 14.52 5.20 12.78
CA ASP A 184 15.72 6.01 12.84
C ASP A 184 15.53 7.34 12.10
N GLY A 185 16.25 8.38 12.58
CA GLY A 185 16.26 9.70 11.97
C GLY A 185 15.48 10.75 12.76
N GLU A 186 15.08 11.77 12.04
CA GLU A 186 14.29 12.90 12.55
C GLU A 186 13.08 13.12 11.66
N GLU A 187 11.97 13.54 12.25
CA GLU A 187 10.79 13.98 11.53
C GLU A 187 10.60 15.48 11.66
N PHE A 188 10.21 16.08 10.54
CA PHE A 188 9.66 17.42 10.47
C PHE A 188 8.28 17.35 9.85
N ILE A 189 7.30 17.78 10.62
CA ILE A 189 5.89 17.80 10.21
C ILE A 189 5.44 19.25 10.08
N HIS A 190 4.77 19.57 8.98
CA HIS A 190 4.16 20.88 8.75
C HIS A 190 2.73 20.68 8.25
N VAL A 191 1.76 21.27 8.96
CA VAL A 191 0.34 21.16 8.62
C VAL A 191 -0.02 22.19 7.55
N LEU A 192 -0.47 21.73 6.40
CA LEU A 192 -0.89 22.58 5.29
C LEU A 192 -2.37 22.96 5.39
N SER A 193 -3.21 22.07 5.90
CA SER A 193 -4.66 22.30 6.07
C SER A 193 -5.23 21.31 7.08
N GLY A 194 -6.38 21.61 7.68
CA GLY A 194 -7.02 20.78 8.67
C GLY A 194 -6.31 20.81 10.02
N GLN A 195 -6.53 19.79 10.84
CA GLN A 195 -5.95 19.67 12.17
C GLN A 195 -5.31 18.29 12.37
N LEU A 196 -4.13 18.25 12.99
CA LEU A 196 -3.40 17.01 13.24
C LEU A 196 -3.06 16.89 14.72
N GLU A 197 -3.52 15.82 15.34
CA GLU A 197 -3.09 15.42 16.68
C GLU A 197 -1.87 14.51 16.58
N ILE A 198 -0.84 14.78 17.40
CA ILE A 198 0.39 13.98 17.48
C ILE A 198 0.67 13.72 18.95
N THR A 199 0.99 12.48 19.28
CA THR A 199 1.47 12.08 20.60
C THR A 199 2.90 11.58 20.49
N LEU A 200 3.82 12.17 21.26
CA LEU A 200 5.20 11.75 21.40
C LEU A 200 5.40 11.08 22.76
N GLY A 201 5.95 9.85 22.74
CA GLY A 201 6.07 9.06 23.95
C GLY A 201 4.70 8.67 24.51
N GLN A 202 4.51 8.87 25.82
CA GLN A 202 3.27 8.51 26.51
C GLN A 202 2.38 9.72 26.85
N GLU A 203 2.96 10.92 27.01
CA GLU A 203 2.27 12.06 27.60
C GLU A 203 2.44 13.38 26.84
N ASP A 204 3.34 13.44 25.83
CA ASP A 204 3.61 14.67 25.11
C ASP A 204 2.67 14.78 23.90
N TYR A 205 1.58 15.52 24.10
CA TYR A 205 0.47 15.65 23.16
C TYR A 205 0.48 17.02 22.50
N HIS A 206 0.40 17.02 21.16
CA HIS A 206 0.37 18.21 20.34
C HIS A 206 -0.85 18.20 19.41
N CYS A 207 -1.52 19.35 19.31
CA CYS A 207 -2.58 19.58 18.34
C CYS A 207 -2.11 20.69 17.39
N LEU A 208 -1.80 20.32 16.15
CA LEU A 208 -1.25 21.21 15.15
C LEU A 208 -2.34 21.74 14.23
N ASN A 209 -2.32 23.04 14.01
CA ASN A 209 -3.21 23.76 13.08
C ASN A 209 -2.45 24.13 11.78
N PRO A 210 -3.15 24.60 10.72
CA PRO A 210 -2.50 25.03 9.50
C PRO A 210 -1.40 26.06 9.76
N GLY A 211 -0.20 25.82 9.24
CA GLY A 211 0.99 26.65 9.44
C GLY A 211 1.86 26.22 10.62
N ASP A 212 1.37 25.37 11.53
CA ASP A 212 2.18 24.85 12.61
C ASP A 212 3.19 23.82 12.11
N SER A 213 4.33 23.74 12.81
CA SER A 213 5.37 22.77 12.54
C SER A 213 5.84 22.11 13.82
N LEU A 214 6.18 20.84 13.72
CA LEU A 214 6.73 20.02 14.81
C LEU A 214 7.97 19.29 14.31
N SER A 215 9.04 19.31 15.08
CA SER A 215 10.27 18.56 14.77
C SER A 215 10.68 17.73 15.98
N PHE A 216 11.01 16.47 15.76
CA PHE A 216 11.38 15.54 16.81
C PHE A 216 12.27 14.41 16.28
N LYS A 217 12.95 13.71 17.20
CA LYS A 217 13.69 12.48 16.87
C LYS A 217 12.71 11.35 16.67
N SER A 218 12.70 10.73 15.50
CA SER A 218 11.79 9.62 15.17
C SER A 218 12.03 8.35 15.98
N SER A 219 13.13 8.27 16.75
CA SER A 219 13.38 7.22 17.74
C SER A 219 12.46 7.30 18.96
N VAL A 220 11.81 8.45 19.19
CA VAL A 220 10.71 8.59 20.16
C VAL A 220 9.48 7.91 19.56
N GLN A 221 8.78 7.07 20.34
CA GLN A 221 7.50 6.54 19.92
C GLN A 221 6.52 7.67 19.63
N HIS A 222 5.88 7.63 18.47
CA HIS A 222 4.96 8.66 18.05
C HIS A 222 3.74 8.06 17.34
N SER A 223 2.63 8.73 17.48
CA SER A 223 1.38 8.41 16.78
C SER A 223 0.69 9.70 16.34
N TRP A 224 -0.13 9.61 15.30
CA TRP A 224 -0.88 10.74 14.81
C TRP A 224 -2.33 10.36 14.45
N LYS A 225 -3.19 11.36 14.49
CA LYS A 225 -4.61 11.22 14.15
C LYS A 225 -5.14 12.53 13.56
N ASN A 226 -5.94 12.44 12.50
CA ASN A 226 -6.78 13.53 12.07
C ASN A 226 -8.06 13.53 12.90
N SER A 227 -8.23 14.51 13.77
CA SER A 227 -9.38 14.66 14.66
C SER A 227 -10.50 15.52 14.08
N ASP A 228 -10.31 16.05 12.87
CA ASP A 228 -11.38 16.77 12.19
C ASP A 228 -12.64 15.90 12.06
N LYS A 229 -13.77 16.52 12.30
CA LYS A 229 -15.08 15.84 12.24
C LYS A 229 -15.73 15.91 10.85
N GLY A 230 -15.04 16.51 9.86
CA GLY A 230 -15.54 16.71 8.50
C GLY A 230 -16.28 18.03 8.32
#